data_89252d83d487d7176281d43cfd708811
#
_entry.id   89252d83d487d7176281d43cfd708811
#
_cell.length_a   1.000
_cell.length_b   1.000
_cell.length_c   1.000
_cell.angle_alpha   90.00
_cell.angle_beta   90.00
_cell.angle_gamma   90.00
#
_symmetry.space_group_name_H-M   'P 1'
#
loop_
_entity.id
_entity.type
_entity.pdbx_description
1 polymer ?
#
loop_
_entity_poly.entity_id
_entity_poly.type
_entity_poly.pdbx_seq_one_letter_code
_entity_poly.pdbx_strand_id
1 'polypeptide(L)'
;MPMLAMPGSSPASSKARVYTDVNTQKNREYWDYDAHMPNWSNQDNYQLVRKLGRGKYSEVFEAINVTNNEKVVVKILKPVKKKKIKREIKILENLRGGTNIIRLIDNVKDPVSRTPALVFEYINNTDFKLKSLFLFKALDYCHSMGIMHRDVKPHNVMIDHQLRKLRLIDWGLAEFYHPAQEYNVRVASRYFKGPELLVDYQMYDYSLDMWSLGCMLASMIFLKEPFFHGQDNYDQLVRIAKVLGTDELFNYLHKYHIELDTRFKDLLGQQTRKRWEQFIQSENQHLVSPEALDLLDKLLRYDHQQRLTAAEAMRHPYFYPVVKEQANANTDGTKAISSSNAT
;
A
#
# COMPACT_ATOMS: atom_id res chain seq x y z
N MET A 1 -28.62 -24.05 -1.32
CA MET A 1 -27.18 -24.40 -1.29
C MET A 1 -26.47 -23.52 -2.29
N PRO A 2 -25.48 -22.69 -1.88
CA PRO A 2 -24.70 -21.95 -2.85
C PRO A 2 -23.88 -22.94 -3.67
N MET A 3 -23.98 -22.85 -4.99
CA MET A 3 -23.17 -23.64 -5.90
C MET A 3 -21.70 -23.21 -5.74
N LEU A 4 -20.89 -24.09 -5.17
CA LEU A 4 -19.44 -23.98 -5.25
C LEU A 4 -19.02 -24.14 -6.71
N ALA A 5 -17.94 -23.44 -7.10
CA ALA A 5 -17.37 -23.60 -8.44
C ALA A 5 -17.16 -25.08 -8.77
N MET A 6 -17.47 -25.48 -9.99
CA MET A 6 -17.30 -26.86 -10.45
C MET A 6 -15.83 -27.28 -10.33
N PRO A 7 -15.53 -28.47 -9.78
CA PRO A 7 -14.15 -28.97 -9.74
C PRO A 7 -13.54 -28.98 -11.15
N GLY A 8 -12.38 -28.35 -11.31
CA GLY A 8 -11.63 -28.33 -12.57
C GLY A 8 -11.86 -27.12 -13.49
N SER A 9 -12.68 -26.11 -13.10
CA SER A 9 -12.76 -24.85 -13.85
C SER A 9 -11.60 -23.93 -13.45
N SER A 10 -10.91 -23.33 -14.44
CA SER A 10 -9.88 -22.29 -14.19
C SER A 10 -10.53 -21.05 -13.58
N PRO A 11 -9.85 -20.33 -12.68
CA PRO A 11 -10.32 -19.05 -12.20
C PRO A 11 -10.64 -18.09 -13.34
N ALA A 12 -11.69 -17.27 -13.18
CA ALA A 12 -12.08 -16.29 -14.18
C ALA A 12 -11.02 -15.18 -14.27
N SER A 13 -10.78 -14.70 -15.50
CA SER A 13 -9.89 -13.57 -15.75
C SER A 13 -10.43 -12.29 -15.15
N SER A 14 -9.53 -11.46 -14.66
CA SER A 14 -9.84 -10.14 -14.12
C SER A 14 -8.79 -9.11 -14.55
N LYS A 15 -9.25 -7.89 -14.83
CA LYS A 15 -8.38 -6.76 -15.17
C LYS A 15 -8.68 -5.58 -14.24
N ALA A 16 -7.68 -4.76 -13.99
CA ALA A 16 -7.87 -3.50 -13.28
C ALA A 16 -8.90 -2.62 -14.01
N ARG A 17 -9.76 -1.95 -13.25
CA ARG A 17 -10.74 -0.99 -13.83
C ARG A 17 -10.08 0.30 -14.30
N VAL A 18 -8.92 0.65 -13.73
CA VAL A 18 -8.16 1.86 -14.06
C VAL A 18 -6.71 1.52 -14.30
N TYR A 19 -6.01 2.37 -15.05
CA TYR A 19 -4.58 2.22 -15.34
C TYR A 19 -4.20 0.83 -15.88
N THR A 20 -5.09 0.22 -16.61
CA THR A 20 -5.01 -1.17 -17.08
C THR A 20 -3.84 -1.38 -18.03
N ASP A 21 -3.60 -0.42 -18.91
CA ASP A 21 -2.67 -0.56 -20.03
C ASP A 21 -1.41 0.31 -19.90
N VAL A 22 -1.13 0.85 -18.70
CA VAL A 22 0.02 1.76 -18.50
C VAL A 22 1.31 1.12 -18.98
N ASN A 23 1.61 -0.09 -18.54
CA ASN A 23 2.87 -0.76 -18.90
C ASN A 23 2.87 -1.30 -20.34
N THR A 24 1.72 -1.61 -20.93
CA THR A 24 1.63 -1.98 -22.34
C THR A 24 1.95 -0.81 -23.28
N GLN A 25 1.67 0.41 -22.85
CA GLN A 25 1.92 1.63 -23.59
C GLN A 25 3.33 2.21 -23.36
N LYS A 26 4.04 1.72 -22.35
CA LYS A 26 5.43 2.12 -22.05
C LYS A 26 6.43 1.28 -22.83
N ASN A 27 7.60 1.85 -23.10
CA ASN A 27 8.72 1.09 -23.62
C ASN A 27 9.09 -0.05 -22.67
N ARG A 28 9.60 -1.14 -23.23
CA ARG A 28 10.00 -2.32 -22.46
C ARG A 28 10.97 -1.98 -21.32
N GLU A 29 11.87 -1.05 -21.52
CA GLU A 29 12.82 -0.60 -20.49
C GLU A 29 12.17 -0.07 -19.22
N TYR A 30 10.94 0.43 -19.30
CA TYR A 30 10.22 0.96 -18.14
C TYR A 30 9.87 -0.12 -17.11
N TRP A 31 9.44 -1.29 -17.57
CA TRP A 31 8.93 -2.36 -16.72
C TRP A 31 9.79 -3.62 -16.70
N ASP A 32 10.70 -3.81 -17.66
CA ASP A 32 11.60 -4.98 -17.73
C ASP A 32 12.78 -4.78 -16.78
N TYR A 33 12.52 -4.89 -15.48
CA TYR A 33 13.51 -4.67 -14.43
C TYR A 33 14.63 -5.72 -14.43
N ASP A 34 14.40 -6.90 -15.00
CA ASP A 34 15.41 -7.95 -15.10
C ASP A 34 16.60 -7.51 -15.99
N ALA A 35 16.31 -6.75 -17.02
CA ALA A 35 17.31 -6.18 -17.92
C ALA A 35 17.96 -4.89 -17.36
N HIS A 36 17.44 -4.34 -16.27
CA HIS A 36 17.93 -3.10 -15.69
C HIS A 36 19.32 -3.26 -15.08
N MET A 37 20.22 -2.35 -15.38
CA MET A 37 21.58 -2.29 -14.82
C MET A 37 21.70 -1.07 -13.89
N PRO A 38 21.48 -1.24 -12.57
CA PRO A 38 21.58 -0.14 -11.61
C PRO A 38 22.99 0.43 -11.56
N ASN A 39 23.09 1.75 -11.40
CA ASN A 39 24.35 2.41 -11.10
C ASN A 39 24.64 2.29 -9.60
N TRP A 40 25.86 1.87 -9.27
CA TRP A 40 26.31 1.68 -7.89
C TRP A 40 27.36 2.71 -7.53
N SER A 41 27.11 3.47 -6.45
CA SER A 41 28.05 4.44 -5.90
C SER A 41 28.86 3.84 -4.77
N ASN A 42 29.87 4.59 -4.32
CA ASN A 42 30.74 4.19 -3.21
C ASN A 42 30.00 4.37 -1.88
N GLN A 43 29.98 3.32 -1.06
CA GLN A 43 29.40 3.35 0.29
C GLN A 43 30.11 4.33 1.23
N ASP A 44 31.38 4.69 1.00
CA ASP A 44 32.17 5.60 1.82
C ASP A 44 31.59 7.02 1.88
N ASN A 45 30.69 7.36 0.97
CA ASN A 45 29.95 8.62 1.01
C ASN A 45 28.96 8.71 2.17
N TYR A 46 28.65 7.59 2.83
CA TYR A 46 27.64 7.52 3.88
C TYR A 46 28.20 6.91 5.14
N GLN A 47 28.02 7.62 6.26
CA GLN A 47 28.43 7.17 7.60
C GLN A 47 27.18 6.80 8.38
N LEU A 48 27.11 5.55 8.84
CA LEU A 48 26.01 5.07 9.69
C LEU A 48 26.08 5.73 11.06
N VAL A 49 24.95 6.22 11.55
CA VAL A 49 24.83 6.89 12.85
C VAL A 49 24.18 5.97 13.88
N ARG A 50 23.00 5.42 13.58
CA ARG A 50 22.28 4.52 14.48
C ARG A 50 21.34 3.60 13.71
N LYS A 51 21.03 2.44 14.29
CA LYS A 51 20.06 1.51 13.74
C LYS A 51 18.65 2.00 14.02
N LEU A 52 17.80 2.06 12.99
CA LEU A 52 16.39 2.43 13.08
C LEU A 52 15.48 1.21 13.15
N GLY A 53 15.84 0.12 12.48
CA GLY A 53 15.02 -1.08 12.45
C GLY A 53 15.69 -2.26 11.78
N ARG A 54 15.04 -3.42 11.91
CA ARG A 54 15.44 -4.67 11.29
C ARG A 54 14.21 -5.38 10.74
N GLY A 55 14.23 -5.66 9.45
CA GLY A 55 13.19 -6.43 8.77
C GLY A 55 13.67 -7.83 8.38
N LYS A 56 12.77 -8.59 7.75
CA LYS A 56 13.08 -9.91 7.20
C LYS A 56 14.18 -9.87 6.13
N TYR A 57 14.17 -8.81 5.32
CA TYR A 57 15.01 -8.68 4.13
C TYR A 57 16.01 -7.54 4.19
N SER A 58 16.05 -6.77 5.29
CA SER A 58 16.93 -5.61 5.40
C SER A 58 17.19 -5.19 6.83
N GLU A 59 18.22 -4.37 7.00
CA GLU A 59 18.47 -3.57 8.20
C GLU A 59 18.52 -2.10 7.81
N VAL A 60 17.88 -1.25 8.61
CA VAL A 60 17.71 0.17 8.30
C VAL A 60 18.45 1.04 9.32
N PHE A 61 19.21 2.00 8.82
CA PHE A 61 20.05 2.89 9.62
C PHE A 61 19.79 4.35 9.28
N GLU A 62 19.84 5.22 10.30
CA GLU A 62 20.10 6.63 10.09
C GLU A 62 21.58 6.81 9.74
N ALA A 63 21.85 7.63 8.74
CA ALA A 63 23.20 7.88 8.27
C ALA A 63 23.38 9.36 7.86
N ILE A 64 24.62 9.75 7.63
CA ILE A 64 24.99 11.07 7.14
C ILE A 64 25.71 10.91 5.83
N ASN A 65 25.33 11.68 4.81
CA ASN A 65 26.09 11.86 3.61
C ASN A 65 27.28 12.78 3.93
N VAL A 66 28.48 12.25 3.95
CA VAL A 66 29.68 13.00 4.35
C VAL A 66 30.09 14.08 3.34
N THR A 67 29.56 14.03 2.12
CA THR A 67 29.87 15.02 1.08
C THR A 67 29.09 16.33 1.22
N ASN A 68 27.89 16.29 1.81
CA ASN A 68 27.00 17.45 1.99
C ASN A 68 26.44 17.60 3.39
N ASN A 69 26.80 16.71 4.31
CA ASN A 69 26.36 16.67 5.70
C ASN A 69 24.85 16.50 5.93
N GLU A 70 24.13 15.99 4.92
CA GLU A 70 22.69 15.73 5.01
C GLU A 70 22.40 14.38 5.67
N LYS A 71 21.32 14.34 6.47
CA LYS A 71 20.79 13.09 7.01
C LYS A 71 20.11 12.29 5.91
N VAL A 72 20.33 10.98 5.94
CA VAL A 72 19.73 10.01 5.04
C VAL A 72 19.32 8.76 5.80
N VAL A 73 18.54 7.90 5.16
CA VAL A 73 18.23 6.55 5.64
C VAL A 73 18.92 5.55 4.72
N VAL A 74 19.68 4.62 5.29
CA VAL A 74 20.36 3.55 4.55
C VAL A 74 19.67 2.22 4.87
N LYS A 75 19.16 1.57 3.84
CA LYS A 75 18.56 0.23 3.89
C LYS A 75 19.57 -0.78 3.34
N ILE A 76 20.22 -1.51 4.23
CA ILE A 76 21.17 -2.58 3.87
C ILE A 76 20.36 -3.83 3.57
N LEU A 77 20.49 -4.36 2.36
CA LEU A 77 19.71 -5.50 1.90
C LEU A 77 20.37 -6.80 2.34
N LYS A 78 19.60 -7.68 2.98
CA LYS A 78 20.02 -9.06 3.26
C LYS A 78 20.11 -9.86 1.95
N PRO A 79 20.87 -10.97 1.91
CA PRO A 79 20.97 -11.78 0.71
C PRO A 79 19.59 -12.19 0.18
N VAL A 80 19.26 -11.70 -1.01
CA VAL A 80 18.04 -12.03 -1.76
C VAL A 80 18.39 -12.16 -3.24
N LYS A 81 17.48 -12.73 -4.02
CA LYS A 81 17.67 -12.85 -5.48
C LYS A 81 17.93 -11.48 -6.10
N LYS A 82 18.96 -11.37 -6.93
CA LYS A 82 19.33 -10.13 -7.65
C LYS A 82 18.16 -9.50 -8.39
N LYS A 83 17.26 -10.32 -8.93
CA LYS A 83 16.05 -9.90 -9.61
C LYS A 83 15.13 -9.05 -8.71
N LYS A 84 14.96 -9.42 -7.44
CA LYS A 84 14.13 -8.65 -6.49
C LYS A 84 14.74 -7.28 -6.18
N ILE A 85 16.07 -7.21 -6.08
CA ILE A 85 16.79 -5.94 -5.86
C ILE A 85 16.62 -5.02 -7.06
N LYS A 86 16.79 -5.54 -8.26
CA LYS A 86 16.59 -4.79 -9.51
C LYS A 86 15.17 -4.27 -9.64
N ARG A 87 14.17 -5.07 -9.24
CA ARG A 87 12.76 -4.67 -9.24
C ARG A 87 12.51 -3.48 -8.32
N GLU A 88 12.94 -3.56 -7.07
CA GLU A 88 12.78 -2.46 -6.11
C GLU A 88 13.46 -1.17 -6.60
N ILE A 89 14.70 -1.27 -7.09
CA ILE A 89 15.43 -0.11 -7.62
C ILE A 89 14.71 0.48 -8.83
N LYS A 90 14.30 -0.35 -9.78
CA LYS A 90 13.61 0.14 -11.01
C LYS A 90 12.31 0.84 -10.68
N ILE A 91 11.52 0.29 -9.76
CA ILE A 91 10.27 0.90 -9.30
C ILE A 91 10.53 2.24 -8.61
N LEU A 92 11.50 2.30 -7.70
CA LEU A 92 11.87 3.55 -7.01
C LEU A 92 12.39 4.63 -7.97
N GLU A 93 13.16 4.24 -8.98
CA GLU A 93 13.61 5.16 -10.03
C GLU A 93 12.44 5.67 -10.88
N ASN A 94 11.51 4.80 -11.26
CA ASN A 94 10.33 5.18 -12.02
C ASN A 94 9.39 6.11 -11.24
N LEU A 95 9.30 5.95 -9.93
CA LEU A 95 8.44 6.74 -9.05
C LEU A 95 9.13 7.98 -8.46
N ARG A 96 10.41 8.18 -8.75
CA ARG A 96 11.20 9.30 -8.19
C ARG A 96 10.54 10.65 -8.46
N GLY A 97 10.39 11.46 -7.42
CA GLY A 97 9.72 12.74 -7.48
C GLY A 97 8.19 12.67 -7.45
N GLY A 98 7.62 11.46 -7.34
CA GLY A 98 6.18 11.25 -7.26
C GLY A 98 5.57 11.72 -5.96
N THR A 99 4.26 12.00 -5.99
CA THR A 99 3.50 12.51 -4.85
C THR A 99 3.55 11.55 -3.68
N ASN A 100 4.13 11.98 -2.56
CA ASN A 100 4.21 11.22 -1.30
C ASN A 100 4.94 9.87 -1.40
N ILE A 101 5.78 9.71 -2.40
CA ILE A 101 6.65 8.54 -2.57
C ILE A 101 8.02 8.84 -1.97
N ILE A 102 8.56 7.92 -1.18
CA ILE A 102 9.92 8.06 -0.66
C ILE A 102 10.94 8.22 -1.80
N ARG A 103 11.84 9.17 -1.68
CA ARG A 103 12.83 9.43 -2.71
C ARG A 103 14.07 8.58 -2.50
N LEU A 104 14.39 7.76 -3.49
CA LEU A 104 15.67 7.06 -3.59
C LEU A 104 16.74 8.07 -3.99
N ILE A 105 17.75 8.25 -3.14
CA ILE A 105 18.86 9.16 -3.38
C ILE A 105 19.99 8.45 -4.14
N ASP A 106 20.35 7.24 -3.69
CA ASP A 106 21.52 6.55 -4.21
C ASP A 106 21.39 5.02 -4.01
N ASN A 107 22.14 4.30 -4.83
CA ASN A 107 22.37 2.86 -4.66
C ASN A 107 23.86 2.67 -4.38
N VAL A 108 24.20 2.03 -3.29
CA VAL A 108 25.58 1.79 -2.89
C VAL A 108 25.87 0.30 -2.73
N LYS A 109 27.11 -0.07 -2.93
CA LYS A 109 27.54 -1.47 -2.77
C LYS A 109 28.90 -1.50 -2.08
N ASP A 110 29.01 -2.36 -1.06
CA ASP A 110 30.31 -2.64 -0.45
C ASP A 110 31.25 -3.28 -1.48
N PRO A 111 32.44 -2.71 -1.73
CA PRO A 111 33.35 -3.23 -2.75
C PRO A 111 33.94 -4.61 -2.41
N VAL A 112 33.98 -4.98 -1.11
CA VAL A 112 34.52 -6.25 -0.64
C VAL A 112 33.44 -7.33 -0.53
N SER A 113 32.41 -7.08 0.31
CA SER A 113 31.33 -8.06 0.54
C SER A 113 30.31 -8.10 -0.59
N ARG A 114 30.29 -7.10 -1.46
CA ARG A 114 29.29 -6.92 -2.54
C ARG A 114 27.87 -6.74 -2.02
N THR A 115 27.69 -6.44 -0.73
CA THR A 115 26.39 -6.18 -0.11
C THR A 115 25.79 -4.87 -0.63
N PRO A 116 24.58 -4.92 -1.22
CA PRO A 116 23.92 -3.71 -1.69
C PRO A 116 23.18 -2.98 -0.59
N ALA A 117 23.10 -1.66 -0.70
CA ALA A 117 22.26 -0.83 0.14
C ALA A 117 21.58 0.28 -0.67
N LEU A 118 20.37 0.64 -0.27
CA LEU A 118 19.62 1.73 -0.86
C LEU A 118 19.62 2.92 0.10
N VAL A 119 19.87 4.10 -0.45
CA VAL A 119 19.92 5.36 0.32
C VAL A 119 18.69 6.19 0.00
N PHE A 120 17.95 6.55 1.04
CA PHE A 120 16.70 7.30 0.94
C PHE A 120 16.78 8.65 1.66
N GLU A 121 15.90 9.56 1.27
CA GLU A 121 15.66 10.77 2.05
C GLU A 121 15.28 10.44 3.50
N TYR A 122 15.69 11.30 4.43
CA TYR A 122 15.33 11.17 5.83
C TYR A 122 13.99 11.85 6.10
N ILE A 123 13.05 11.14 6.74
CA ILE A 123 11.78 11.66 7.22
C ILE A 123 11.68 11.38 8.71
N ASN A 124 11.47 12.43 9.50
CA ASN A 124 11.25 12.31 10.93
C ASN A 124 9.81 11.84 11.17
N ASN A 125 9.64 10.71 11.85
CA ASN A 125 8.34 10.09 12.03
C ASN A 125 7.62 10.63 13.27
N THR A 126 6.54 11.33 13.10
CA THR A 126 5.60 11.73 14.14
C THR A 126 4.15 11.68 13.66
N ASP A 127 3.20 11.49 14.54
CA ASP A 127 1.76 11.15 14.52
C ASP A 127 0.82 11.52 13.32
N PHE A 128 -0.46 11.10 13.33
CA PHE A 128 -1.22 10.28 12.37
C PHE A 128 -2.51 10.89 11.70
N LYS A 129 -2.95 12.13 11.86
CA LYS A 129 -4.34 12.52 11.46
C LYS A 129 -4.60 12.93 10.01
N LEU A 130 -3.60 13.38 9.25
CA LEU A 130 -3.73 13.73 7.82
C LEU A 130 -3.35 12.56 6.88
N LYS A 131 -3.14 11.39 7.46
CA LYS A 131 -2.56 10.21 6.78
C LYS A 131 -3.35 9.72 5.59
N SER A 132 -4.66 9.53 5.74
CA SER A 132 -5.41 8.78 4.74
C SER A 132 -5.47 9.48 3.39
N LEU A 133 -5.74 10.79 3.35
CA LEU A 133 -5.79 11.53 2.08
C LEU A 133 -4.45 11.51 1.36
N PHE A 134 -3.36 11.78 2.07
CA PHE A 134 -2.02 11.76 1.48
C PHE A 134 -1.59 10.37 1.04
N LEU A 135 -2.04 9.33 1.74
CA LEU A 135 -1.79 7.95 1.35
C LEU A 135 -2.58 7.57 0.10
N PHE A 136 -3.83 8.01 -0.03
CA PHE A 136 -4.58 7.86 -1.29
C PHE A 136 -3.90 8.57 -2.46
N LYS A 137 -3.35 9.76 -2.24
CA LYS A 137 -2.56 10.47 -3.27
C LYS A 137 -1.33 9.67 -3.69
N ALA A 138 -0.60 9.08 -2.75
CA ALA A 138 0.54 8.22 -3.05
C ALA A 138 0.13 6.99 -3.86
N LEU A 139 -0.95 6.32 -3.48
CA LEU A 139 -1.45 5.14 -4.19
C LEU A 139 -1.98 5.48 -5.58
N ASP A 140 -2.75 6.57 -5.73
CA ASP A 140 -3.19 6.99 -7.05
C ASP A 140 -2.00 7.27 -7.97
N TYR A 141 -0.96 7.92 -7.44
CA TYR A 141 0.25 8.19 -8.22
C TYR A 141 0.94 6.89 -8.67
N CYS A 142 1.25 5.97 -7.76
CA CYS A 142 1.95 4.74 -8.14
C CYS A 142 1.09 3.84 -9.04
N HIS A 143 -0.22 3.77 -8.81
CA HIS A 143 -1.14 3.05 -9.70
C HIS A 143 -1.17 3.68 -11.09
N SER A 144 -1.20 5.01 -11.19
CA SER A 144 -1.13 5.73 -12.47
C SER A 144 0.16 5.47 -13.24
N MET A 145 1.23 5.10 -12.54
CA MET A 145 2.52 4.72 -13.09
C MET A 145 2.63 3.20 -13.37
N GLY A 146 1.52 2.46 -13.22
CA GLY A 146 1.45 1.03 -13.51
C GLY A 146 2.04 0.14 -12.42
N ILE A 147 2.07 0.58 -11.17
CA ILE A 147 2.76 -0.11 -10.06
C ILE A 147 1.79 -0.36 -8.92
N MET A 148 1.76 -1.61 -8.44
CA MET A 148 1.11 -2.04 -7.20
C MET A 148 2.14 -2.02 -6.07
N HIS A 149 1.79 -1.46 -4.92
CA HIS A 149 2.69 -1.48 -3.75
C HIS A 149 2.76 -2.86 -3.10
N ARG A 150 1.63 -3.47 -2.84
CA ARG A 150 1.42 -4.82 -2.29
C ARG A 150 1.87 -5.03 -0.83
N ASP A 151 2.26 -3.98 -0.13
CA ASP A 151 2.61 -4.06 1.30
C ASP A 151 2.19 -2.79 2.07
N VAL A 152 1.00 -2.31 1.79
CA VAL A 152 0.42 -1.14 2.47
C VAL A 152 0.06 -1.52 3.89
N LYS A 153 0.69 -0.86 4.85
CA LYS A 153 0.50 -1.04 6.29
C LYS A 153 1.07 0.15 7.06
N PRO A 154 0.72 0.35 8.34
CA PRO A 154 1.21 1.50 9.11
C PRO A 154 2.72 1.64 9.16
N HIS A 155 3.46 0.53 9.25
CA HIS A 155 4.94 0.53 9.27
C HIS A 155 5.57 1.10 8.00
N ASN A 156 4.84 1.07 6.88
CA ASN A 156 5.32 1.54 5.57
C ASN A 156 4.84 2.94 5.23
N VAL A 157 4.31 3.66 6.20
CA VAL A 157 3.89 5.06 6.05
C VAL A 157 4.63 5.92 7.06
N MET A 158 5.48 6.82 6.57
CA MET A 158 6.24 7.77 7.37
C MET A 158 5.64 9.15 7.27
N ILE A 159 5.49 9.83 8.40
CA ILE A 159 4.92 11.17 8.47
C ILE A 159 5.79 12.10 9.28
N ASP A 160 6.04 13.28 8.72
CA ASP A 160 6.55 14.43 9.45
C ASP A 160 5.42 15.45 9.63
N HIS A 161 4.93 15.61 10.85
CA HIS A 161 3.82 16.52 11.13
C HIS A 161 4.21 17.99 11.03
N GLN A 162 5.43 18.33 11.43
CA GLN A 162 5.88 19.72 11.38
C GLN A 162 5.98 20.21 9.94
N LEU A 163 6.49 19.37 9.05
CA LEU A 163 6.62 19.66 7.62
C LEU A 163 5.42 19.24 6.80
N ARG A 164 4.40 18.60 7.41
CA ARG A 164 3.22 18.02 6.74
C ARG A 164 3.59 17.13 5.55
N LYS A 165 4.64 16.32 5.73
CA LYS A 165 5.12 15.38 4.71
C LYS A 165 4.72 13.96 5.08
N LEU A 166 4.12 13.26 4.13
CA LEU A 166 3.90 11.82 4.20
C LEU A 166 4.72 11.16 3.09
N ARG A 167 5.28 9.99 3.41
CA ARG A 167 5.96 9.15 2.42
C ARG A 167 5.54 7.71 2.56
N LEU A 168 5.11 7.12 1.46
CA LEU A 168 4.92 5.67 1.35
C LEU A 168 6.27 5.04 1.07
N ILE A 169 6.68 4.15 1.95
CA ILE A 169 8.00 3.52 1.94
C ILE A 169 7.91 2.01 1.71
N ASP A 170 9.05 1.36 1.64
CA ASP A 170 9.25 -0.08 1.45
C ASP A 170 8.55 -0.64 0.19
N TRP A 171 9.20 -0.45 -0.93
CA TRP A 171 8.77 -0.91 -2.25
C TRP A 171 9.33 -2.28 -2.64
N GLY A 172 9.85 -3.03 -1.66
CA GLY A 172 10.46 -4.35 -1.87
C GLY A 172 9.50 -5.43 -2.35
N LEU A 173 8.20 -5.30 -2.08
CA LEU A 173 7.16 -6.18 -2.59
C LEU A 173 6.38 -5.60 -3.77
N ALA A 174 6.67 -4.38 -4.19
CA ALA A 174 5.97 -3.74 -5.29
C ALA A 174 6.21 -4.46 -6.62
N GLU A 175 5.24 -4.38 -7.53
CA GLU A 175 5.30 -5.05 -8.83
C GLU A 175 4.59 -4.23 -9.91
N PHE A 176 5.03 -4.41 -11.14
CA PHE A 176 4.38 -3.83 -12.31
C PHE A 176 3.09 -4.58 -12.62
N TYR A 177 2.02 -3.84 -12.87
CA TYR A 177 0.76 -4.43 -13.28
C TYR A 177 0.70 -4.64 -14.78
N HIS A 178 0.47 -5.88 -15.17
CA HIS A 178 0.16 -6.29 -16.54
C HIS A 178 -1.20 -6.98 -16.58
N PRO A 179 -2.10 -6.57 -17.50
CA PRO A 179 -3.41 -7.19 -17.58
C PRO A 179 -3.33 -8.70 -17.74
N ALA A 180 -4.21 -9.43 -17.04
CA ALA A 180 -4.33 -10.89 -17.10
C ALA A 180 -3.06 -11.65 -16.64
N GLN A 181 -2.11 -10.99 -15.97
CA GLN A 181 -0.98 -11.66 -15.35
C GLN A 181 -1.36 -12.25 -13.98
N GLU A 182 -0.85 -13.44 -13.71
CA GLU A 182 -0.95 -14.09 -12.41
C GLU A 182 0.22 -13.69 -11.52
N TYR A 183 -0.09 -13.26 -10.30
CA TYR A 183 0.89 -12.78 -9.34
C TYR A 183 0.99 -13.69 -8.12
N ASN A 184 2.10 -13.63 -7.42
CA ASN A 184 2.30 -14.33 -6.17
C ASN A 184 1.36 -13.76 -5.09
N VAL A 185 0.60 -14.64 -4.43
CA VAL A 185 -0.30 -14.25 -3.34
C VAL A 185 0.39 -14.12 -1.98
N ARG A 186 1.66 -14.54 -1.87
CA ARG A 186 2.47 -14.40 -0.65
C ARG A 186 3.10 -13.01 -0.56
N VAL A 187 2.26 -12.00 -0.55
CA VAL A 187 2.60 -10.60 -0.41
C VAL A 187 1.77 -9.99 0.71
N ALA A 188 2.06 -8.75 1.09
CA ALA A 188 1.46 -8.03 2.21
C ALA A 188 1.69 -8.71 3.58
N SER A 189 1.41 -7.98 4.63
CA SER A 189 1.38 -8.51 5.99
C SER A 189 0.00 -9.09 6.30
N ARG A 190 -0.06 -10.14 7.09
CA ARG A 190 -1.27 -10.93 7.34
C ARG A 190 -2.53 -10.09 7.55
N TYR A 191 -2.48 -9.11 8.45
CA TYR A 191 -3.64 -8.32 8.84
C TYR A 191 -4.18 -7.42 7.73
N PHE A 192 -3.38 -7.18 6.69
CA PHE A 192 -3.66 -6.30 5.56
C PHE A 192 -3.85 -7.04 4.24
N LYS A 193 -3.76 -8.37 4.26
CA LYS A 193 -3.99 -9.21 3.08
C LYS A 193 -5.43 -9.12 2.61
N GLY A 194 -5.62 -8.77 1.34
CA GLY A 194 -6.94 -8.80 0.72
C GLY A 194 -7.50 -10.23 0.60
N PRO A 195 -8.84 -10.38 0.53
CA PRO A 195 -9.47 -11.69 0.33
C PRO A 195 -8.90 -12.46 -0.86
N GLU A 196 -8.56 -11.77 -1.96
CA GLU A 196 -7.93 -12.36 -3.16
C GLU A 196 -6.67 -13.15 -2.82
N LEU A 197 -5.83 -12.63 -1.93
CA LEU A 197 -4.61 -13.32 -1.50
C LEU A 197 -4.92 -14.54 -0.64
N LEU A 198 -5.93 -14.43 0.22
CA LEU A 198 -6.29 -15.48 1.18
C LEU A 198 -6.99 -16.66 0.52
N VAL A 199 -7.66 -16.43 -0.61
CA VAL A 199 -8.32 -17.48 -1.40
C VAL A 199 -7.51 -17.93 -2.62
N ASP A 200 -6.24 -17.53 -2.67
CA ASP A 200 -5.29 -17.89 -3.75
C ASP A 200 -5.75 -17.45 -5.14
N TYR A 201 -6.38 -16.28 -5.24
CA TYR A 201 -6.71 -15.68 -6.53
C TYR A 201 -5.57 -14.79 -7.02
N GLN A 202 -4.83 -15.25 -8.03
CA GLN A 202 -3.56 -14.67 -8.46
C GLN A 202 -3.69 -13.49 -9.44
N MET A 203 -4.84 -13.33 -10.09
CA MET A 203 -5.04 -12.30 -11.12
C MET A 203 -5.57 -10.99 -10.52
N TYR A 204 -4.93 -10.55 -9.44
CA TYR A 204 -5.27 -9.32 -8.74
C TYR A 204 -4.59 -8.10 -9.36
N ASP A 205 -4.92 -6.92 -8.88
CA ASP A 205 -4.48 -5.64 -9.42
C ASP A 205 -4.26 -4.58 -8.32
N TYR A 206 -4.24 -3.32 -8.70
CA TYR A 206 -4.08 -2.17 -7.79
C TYR A 206 -5.07 -2.16 -6.63
N SER A 207 -6.25 -2.74 -6.82
CA SER A 207 -7.32 -2.80 -5.82
C SER A 207 -6.94 -3.57 -4.55
N LEU A 208 -5.90 -4.40 -4.62
CA LEU A 208 -5.31 -5.02 -3.44
C LEU A 208 -4.84 -3.96 -2.43
N ASP A 209 -4.18 -2.90 -2.91
CA ASP A 209 -3.71 -1.82 -2.06
C ASP A 209 -4.86 -1.06 -1.39
N MET A 210 -6.00 -0.98 -2.07
CA MET A 210 -7.20 -0.33 -1.55
C MET A 210 -7.83 -1.11 -0.40
N TRP A 211 -7.79 -2.44 -0.44
CA TRP A 211 -8.17 -3.26 0.71
C TRP A 211 -7.28 -3.00 1.92
N SER A 212 -5.96 -3.03 1.72
CA SER A 212 -4.98 -2.81 2.80
C SER A 212 -5.15 -1.44 3.44
N LEU A 213 -5.37 -0.40 2.63
CA LEU A 213 -5.66 0.94 3.14
C LEU A 213 -7.01 0.99 3.88
N GLY A 214 -8.02 0.29 3.39
CA GLY A 214 -9.31 0.14 4.09
C GLY A 214 -9.15 -0.48 5.47
N CYS A 215 -8.28 -1.48 5.63
CA CYS A 215 -7.94 -2.05 6.94
C CYS A 215 -7.28 -1.03 7.87
N MET A 216 -6.37 -0.20 7.34
CA MET A 216 -5.76 0.89 8.10
C MET A 216 -6.81 1.91 8.54
N LEU A 217 -7.70 2.31 7.64
CA LEU A 217 -8.76 3.27 7.93
C LEU A 217 -9.72 2.74 9.03
N ALA A 218 -10.11 1.47 8.96
CA ALA A 218 -10.93 0.83 9.97
C ALA A 218 -10.25 0.84 11.35
N SER A 219 -8.96 0.52 11.39
CA SER A 219 -8.16 0.58 12.63
C SER A 219 -8.15 1.98 13.24
N MET A 220 -8.05 3.00 12.42
CA MET A 220 -8.00 4.40 12.86
C MET A 220 -9.35 4.90 13.36
N ILE A 221 -10.42 4.61 12.62
CA ILE A 221 -11.77 5.06 12.95
C ILE A 221 -12.25 4.37 14.22
N PHE A 222 -12.05 3.06 14.35
CA PHE A 222 -12.55 2.28 15.48
C PHE A 222 -11.56 2.11 16.62
N LEU A 223 -10.35 2.64 16.50
CA LEU A 223 -9.27 2.51 17.50
C LEU A 223 -9.01 1.04 17.87
N LYS A 224 -8.98 0.19 16.85
CA LYS A 224 -8.72 -1.25 16.98
C LYS A 224 -7.62 -1.64 15.99
N GLU A 225 -6.42 -1.89 16.48
CA GLU A 225 -5.26 -2.23 15.64
C GLU A 225 -4.70 -3.62 16.02
N PRO A 226 -4.59 -4.54 15.05
CA PRO A 226 -5.20 -4.47 13.71
C PRO A 226 -6.72 -4.66 13.75
N PHE A 227 -7.44 -4.21 12.73
CA PHE A 227 -8.90 -4.39 12.70
C PHE A 227 -9.29 -5.85 12.49
N PHE A 228 -8.66 -6.54 11.55
CA PHE A 228 -8.80 -7.98 11.34
C PHE A 228 -7.57 -8.71 11.89
N HIS A 229 -7.71 -9.30 13.07
CA HIS A 229 -6.60 -9.90 13.82
C HIS A 229 -6.59 -11.43 13.70
N GLY A 230 -6.22 -11.97 12.55
CA GLY A 230 -6.10 -13.40 12.33
C GLY A 230 -4.83 -14.00 12.96
N GLN A 231 -4.93 -15.23 13.44
CA GLN A 231 -3.80 -15.98 14.02
C GLN A 231 -2.89 -16.60 12.93
N ASP A 232 -3.48 -16.90 11.77
CA ASP A 232 -2.81 -17.37 10.56
C ASP A 232 -3.61 -16.90 9.33
N ASN A 233 -3.22 -17.30 8.13
CA ASN A 233 -3.92 -16.88 6.91
C ASN A 233 -5.34 -17.45 6.81
N TYR A 234 -5.60 -18.63 7.36
CA TYR A 234 -6.95 -19.21 7.39
C TYR A 234 -7.86 -18.45 8.34
N ASP A 235 -7.38 -18.21 9.55
CA ASP A 235 -8.10 -17.43 10.55
C ASP A 235 -8.31 -15.97 10.10
N GLN A 236 -7.37 -15.43 9.30
CA GLN A 236 -7.52 -14.09 8.75
C GLN A 236 -8.79 -13.96 7.90
N LEU A 237 -9.06 -14.91 7.02
CA LEU A 237 -10.30 -14.92 6.23
C LEU A 237 -11.52 -15.11 7.12
N VAL A 238 -11.44 -15.95 8.14
CA VAL A 238 -12.52 -16.13 9.13
C VAL A 238 -12.85 -14.82 9.83
N ARG A 239 -11.83 -14.05 10.25
CA ARG A 239 -12.03 -12.72 10.88
C ARG A 239 -12.73 -11.75 9.94
N ILE A 240 -12.37 -11.76 8.68
CA ILE A 240 -13.03 -10.95 7.64
C ILE A 240 -14.49 -11.40 7.47
N ALA A 241 -14.73 -12.70 7.38
CA ALA A 241 -16.07 -13.26 7.19
C ALA A 241 -17.01 -12.97 8.38
N LYS A 242 -16.49 -12.89 9.60
CA LYS A 242 -17.25 -12.50 10.79
C LYS A 242 -17.76 -11.05 10.74
N VAL A 243 -17.19 -10.22 9.89
CA VAL A 243 -17.61 -8.83 9.68
C VAL A 243 -18.43 -8.69 8.41
N LEU A 244 -17.91 -9.14 7.28
CA LEU A 244 -18.54 -8.96 5.96
C LEU A 244 -19.57 -10.06 5.62
N GLY A 245 -19.60 -11.13 6.39
CA GLY A 245 -20.49 -12.27 6.18
C GLY A 245 -19.95 -13.28 5.16
N THR A 246 -20.56 -14.46 5.16
CA THR A 246 -20.17 -15.56 4.23
C THR A 246 -20.96 -15.54 2.93
N ASP A 247 -22.15 -14.95 2.88
CA ASP A 247 -22.95 -14.91 1.64
C ASP A 247 -22.22 -14.14 0.53
N GLU A 248 -21.71 -12.97 0.82
CA GLU A 248 -20.94 -12.17 -0.14
C GLU A 248 -19.58 -12.81 -0.46
N LEU A 249 -18.97 -13.52 0.48
CA LEU A 249 -17.76 -14.31 0.21
C LEU A 249 -18.04 -15.39 -0.83
N PHE A 250 -19.10 -16.17 -0.67
CA PHE A 250 -19.44 -17.22 -1.61
C PHE A 250 -19.85 -16.66 -2.99
N ASN A 251 -20.53 -15.52 -3.02
CA ASN A 251 -20.81 -14.83 -4.29
C ASN A 251 -19.52 -14.41 -5.00
N TYR A 252 -18.55 -13.91 -4.27
CA TYR A 252 -17.22 -13.55 -4.77
C TYR A 252 -16.50 -14.77 -5.37
N LEU A 253 -16.45 -15.87 -4.63
CA LEU A 253 -15.83 -17.13 -5.07
C LEU A 253 -16.52 -17.66 -6.34
N HIS A 254 -17.84 -17.60 -6.38
CA HIS A 254 -18.62 -18.04 -7.56
C HIS A 254 -18.34 -17.14 -8.78
N LYS A 255 -18.35 -15.83 -8.60
CA LYS A 255 -18.11 -14.87 -9.70
C LYS A 255 -16.76 -15.10 -10.39
N TYR A 256 -15.71 -15.38 -9.62
CA TYR A 256 -14.36 -15.56 -10.16
C TYR A 256 -13.97 -17.03 -10.34
N HIS A 257 -14.89 -17.96 -10.17
CA HIS A 257 -14.65 -19.41 -10.27
C HIS A 257 -13.49 -19.85 -9.37
N ILE A 258 -13.48 -19.37 -8.14
CA ILE A 258 -12.45 -19.67 -7.14
C ILE A 258 -12.89 -20.91 -6.35
N GLU A 259 -12.05 -21.93 -6.37
CA GLU A 259 -12.22 -23.10 -5.50
C GLU A 259 -11.57 -22.83 -4.15
N LEU A 260 -12.36 -22.88 -3.09
CA LEU A 260 -11.87 -22.65 -1.74
C LEU A 260 -11.19 -23.91 -1.22
N ASP A 261 -9.99 -23.75 -0.62
CA ASP A 261 -9.27 -24.83 0.08
C ASP A 261 -10.22 -25.49 1.09
N THR A 262 -10.24 -26.83 1.12
CA THR A 262 -11.13 -27.60 1.99
C THR A 262 -10.96 -27.30 3.46
N ARG A 263 -9.78 -26.83 3.89
CA ARG A 263 -9.51 -26.38 5.26
C ARG A 263 -10.37 -25.21 5.72
N PHE A 264 -10.85 -24.37 4.79
CA PHE A 264 -11.76 -23.27 5.12
C PHE A 264 -13.19 -23.71 5.41
N LYS A 265 -13.66 -24.83 4.86
CA LYS A 265 -15.06 -25.25 4.98
C LYS A 265 -15.54 -25.39 6.42
N ASP A 266 -14.71 -25.97 7.27
CA ASP A 266 -15.03 -26.19 8.69
C ASP A 266 -14.80 -24.93 9.54
N LEU A 267 -13.90 -24.05 9.12
CA LEU A 267 -13.52 -22.85 9.86
C LEU A 267 -14.46 -21.68 9.65
N LEU A 268 -14.96 -21.49 8.42
CA LEU A 268 -15.80 -20.34 8.07
C LEU A 268 -17.20 -20.42 8.67
N GLY A 269 -17.82 -21.60 8.63
CA GLY A 269 -19.20 -21.76 9.02
C GLY A 269 -20.13 -20.86 8.21
N GLN A 270 -21.18 -20.38 8.84
CA GLN A 270 -22.10 -19.40 8.30
C GLN A 270 -22.06 -18.15 9.16
N GLN A 271 -21.73 -17.01 8.55
CA GLN A 271 -21.58 -15.73 9.24
C GLN A 271 -22.51 -14.70 8.60
N THR A 272 -23.24 -13.97 9.41
CA THR A 272 -24.08 -12.85 8.99
C THR A 272 -23.23 -11.58 8.92
N ARG A 273 -23.43 -10.77 7.86
CA ARG A 273 -22.80 -9.47 7.74
C ARG A 273 -23.16 -8.57 8.92
N LYS A 274 -22.17 -7.94 9.52
CA LYS A 274 -22.35 -6.93 10.57
C LYS A 274 -22.49 -5.54 9.96
N ARG A 275 -23.27 -4.68 10.64
CA ARG A 275 -23.28 -3.25 10.33
C ARG A 275 -22.03 -2.59 10.90
N TRP A 276 -21.46 -1.64 10.19
CA TRP A 276 -20.29 -0.89 10.65
C TRP A 276 -20.55 -0.15 11.97
N GLU A 277 -21.77 0.29 12.21
CA GLU A 277 -22.21 0.96 13.46
C GLU A 277 -22.02 0.10 14.70
N GLN A 278 -21.98 -1.23 14.56
CA GLN A 278 -21.76 -2.15 15.69
C GLN A 278 -20.35 -2.06 16.29
N PHE A 279 -19.42 -1.45 15.57
CA PHE A 279 -18.04 -1.22 16.05
C PHE A 279 -17.87 0.13 16.74
N ILE A 280 -18.91 0.96 16.80
CA ILE A 280 -18.88 2.25 17.48
C ILE A 280 -18.93 2.02 18.99
N GLN A 281 -18.00 2.64 19.69
CA GLN A 281 -17.89 2.64 21.16
C GLN A 281 -17.68 4.07 21.65
N SER A 282 -17.81 4.32 22.96
CA SER A 282 -17.59 5.64 23.56
C SER A 282 -16.21 6.21 23.24
N GLU A 283 -15.18 5.35 23.16
CA GLU A 283 -13.81 5.73 22.91
C GLU A 283 -13.54 6.19 21.46
N ASN A 284 -14.31 5.67 20.50
CA ASN A 284 -14.08 5.95 19.08
C ASN A 284 -15.17 6.79 18.41
N GLN A 285 -16.30 7.05 19.08
CA GLN A 285 -17.46 7.71 18.44
C GLN A 285 -17.14 9.09 17.85
N HIS A 286 -16.16 9.80 18.40
CA HIS A 286 -15.72 11.12 17.90
C HIS A 286 -15.00 11.05 16.54
N LEU A 287 -14.54 9.86 16.14
CA LEU A 287 -13.87 9.60 14.87
C LEU A 287 -14.82 9.04 13.81
N VAL A 288 -16.02 8.60 14.22
CA VAL A 288 -16.99 7.95 13.35
C VAL A 288 -18.00 8.98 12.84
N SER A 289 -18.25 8.93 11.55
CA SER A 289 -19.29 9.71 10.87
C SER A 289 -19.95 8.84 9.81
N PRO A 290 -21.16 9.18 9.32
CA PRO A 290 -21.77 8.45 8.21
C PRO A 290 -20.87 8.39 6.97
N GLU A 291 -20.16 9.48 6.69
CA GLU A 291 -19.20 9.56 5.56
C GLU A 291 -18.01 8.62 5.75
N ALA A 292 -17.46 8.54 6.97
CA ALA A 292 -16.37 7.61 7.29
C ALA A 292 -16.79 6.15 7.09
N LEU A 293 -17.98 5.79 7.56
CA LEU A 293 -18.52 4.44 7.42
C LEU A 293 -18.83 4.09 5.97
N ASP A 294 -19.34 5.05 5.19
CA ASP A 294 -19.61 4.86 3.76
C ASP A 294 -18.31 4.64 2.97
N LEU A 295 -17.29 5.44 3.24
CA LEU A 295 -15.97 5.25 2.62
C LEU A 295 -15.40 3.87 2.95
N LEU A 296 -15.44 3.49 4.23
CA LEU A 296 -14.96 2.19 4.69
C LEU A 296 -15.68 1.03 4.01
N ASP A 297 -17.00 1.11 3.92
CA ASP A 297 -17.84 0.10 3.26
C ASP A 297 -17.49 -0.07 1.78
N LYS A 298 -17.12 1.01 1.10
CA LYS A 298 -16.75 1.00 -0.33
C LYS A 298 -15.30 0.57 -0.58
N LEU A 299 -14.47 0.54 0.45
CA LEU A 299 -13.09 0.02 0.36
C LEU A 299 -13.02 -1.46 0.74
N LEU A 300 -13.68 -1.86 1.84
CA LEU A 300 -13.63 -3.21 2.37
C LEU A 300 -14.73 -4.09 1.75
N ARG A 301 -14.52 -4.45 0.51
CA ARG A 301 -15.35 -5.37 -0.26
C ARG A 301 -14.55 -6.59 -0.69
N TYR A 302 -15.16 -7.78 -0.64
CA TYR A 302 -14.52 -9.00 -1.15
C TYR A 302 -14.13 -8.84 -2.61
N ASP A 303 -15.09 -8.39 -3.42
CA ASP A 303 -14.86 -8.22 -4.85
C ASP A 303 -13.94 -7.02 -5.10
N HIS A 304 -12.71 -7.33 -5.47
CA HIS A 304 -11.68 -6.34 -5.73
C HIS A 304 -12.07 -5.34 -6.84
N GLN A 305 -12.91 -5.75 -7.79
CA GLN A 305 -13.42 -4.86 -8.84
C GLN A 305 -14.48 -3.86 -8.33
N GLN A 306 -15.11 -4.12 -7.19
CA GLN A 306 -16.13 -3.25 -6.59
C GLN A 306 -15.55 -2.21 -5.61
N ARG A 307 -14.29 -2.34 -5.24
CA ARG A 307 -13.64 -1.37 -4.35
C ARG A 307 -13.44 -0.04 -5.05
N LEU A 308 -13.54 1.07 -4.31
CA LEU A 308 -13.14 2.37 -4.82
C LEU A 308 -11.68 2.35 -5.28
N THR A 309 -11.40 3.03 -6.38
CA THR A 309 -10.04 3.38 -6.76
C THR A 309 -9.52 4.50 -5.83
N ALA A 310 -8.21 4.73 -5.82
CA ALA A 310 -7.63 5.81 -5.02
C ALA A 310 -8.19 7.18 -5.44
N ALA A 311 -8.32 7.43 -6.75
CA ALA A 311 -8.89 8.66 -7.26
C ALA A 311 -10.37 8.84 -6.85
N GLU A 312 -11.17 7.78 -6.94
CA GLU A 312 -12.57 7.81 -6.48
C GLU A 312 -12.67 8.08 -4.98
N ALA A 313 -11.81 7.43 -4.17
CA ALA A 313 -11.77 7.61 -2.72
C ALA A 313 -11.45 9.06 -2.32
N MET A 314 -10.51 9.71 -3.02
CA MET A 314 -10.16 11.12 -2.75
C MET A 314 -11.30 12.09 -3.02
N ARG A 315 -12.25 11.75 -3.89
CA ARG A 315 -13.45 12.54 -4.18
C ARG A 315 -14.62 12.24 -3.25
N HIS A 316 -14.44 11.31 -2.31
CA HIS A 316 -15.49 10.92 -1.36
C HIS A 316 -15.79 12.08 -0.39
N PRO A 317 -17.07 12.26 0.01
CA PRO A 317 -17.50 13.31 0.96
C PRO A 317 -16.74 13.34 2.28
N TYR A 318 -16.20 12.20 2.72
CA TYR A 318 -15.35 12.12 3.92
C TYR A 318 -14.19 13.11 3.91
N PHE A 319 -13.66 13.45 2.74
CA PHE A 319 -12.52 14.36 2.57
C PHE A 319 -12.91 15.81 2.27
N TYR A 320 -14.18 16.14 2.12
CA TYR A 320 -14.58 17.50 1.78
C TYR A 320 -14.06 18.57 2.75
N PRO A 321 -14.09 18.40 4.08
CA PRO A 321 -13.55 19.39 4.99
C PRO A 321 -12.03 19.59 4.81
N VAL A 322 -11.27 18.52 4.59
CA VAL A 322 -9.81 18.57 4.43
C VAL A 322 -9.41 19.22 3.10
N VAL A 323 -10.11 18.92 2.01
CA VAL A 323 -9.89 19.51 0.69
C VAL A 323 -10.18 21.02 0.73
N LYS A 324 -11.23 21.45 1.43
CA LYS A 324 -11.59 22.86 1.62
C LYS A 324 -10.51 23.62 2.42
N GLU A 325 -9.98 23.04 3.51
CA GLU A 325 -8.89 23.63 4.29
C GLU A 325 -7.61 23.80 3.47
N GLN A 326 -7.24 22.81 2.65
CA GLN A 326 -6.08 22.91 1.76
C GLN A 326 -6.26 24.00 0.68
N ALA A 327 -7.45 24.14 0.10
CA ALA A 327 -7.75 25.19 -0.86
C ALA A 327 -7.63 26.58 -0.22
N ASN A 328 -8.13 26.77 1.00
CA ASN A 328 -8.03 28.04 1.74
C ASN A 328 -6.56 28.37 2.10
N ALA A 329 -5.77 27.39 2.52
CA ALA A 329 -4.35 27.58 2.82
C ALA A 329 -3.55 28.00 1.58
N ASN A 330 -3.87 27.46 0.40
CA ASN A 330 -3.22 27.82 -0.86
C ASN A 330 -3.62 29.24 -1.34
N THR A 331 -4.85 29.67 -1.11
CA THR A 331 -5.31 31.03 -1.44
C THR A 331 -4.68 32.08 -0.52
N ASP A 332 -4.51 31.79 0.76
CA ASP A 332 -3.85 32.70 1.70
C ASP A 332 -2.34 32.82 1.40
N GLY A 333 -1.69 31.74 1.01
CA GLY A 333 -0.29 31.75 0.56
C GLY A 333 -0.09 32.59 -0.71
N THR A 334 -1.00 32.54 -1.66
CA THR A 334 -0.96 33.33 -2.89
C THR A 334 -1.22 34.83 -2.63
N LYS A 335 -2.09 35.15 -1.68
CA LYS A 335 -2.34 36.54 -1.26
C LYS A 335 -1.13 37.16 -0.54
N ALA A 336 -0.40 36.39 0.28
CA ALA A 336 0.81 36.85 0.94
C ALA A 336 1.95 37.15 -0.05
N ILE A 337 2.07 36.38 -1.14
CA ILE A 337 3.08 36.61 -2.20
C ILE A 337 2.73 37.83 -3.05
N SER A 338 1.45 38.09 -3.31
CA SER A 338 1.01 39.26 -4.10
C SER A 338 1.10 40.59 -3.33
N SER A 339 1.07 40.58 -1.99
CA SER A 339 1.24 41.78 -1.17
C SER A 339 2.70 42.16 -0.94
N SER A 340 3.66 41.29 -1.17
CA SER A 340 5.09 41.59 -1.04
C SER A 340 5.73 42.17 -2.29
N ASN A 341 5.03 42.19 -3.43
CA ASN A 341 5.49 42.78 -4.69
C ASN A 341 4.91 44.20 -4.98
N ALA A 342 4.23 44.85 -4.01
CA ALA A 342 3.58 46.15 -4.17
C ALA A 342 4.18 47.25 -3.26
N THR A 343 5.49 47.16 -2.93
CA THR A 343 6.24 48.27 -2.29
C THR A 343 7.56 48.49 -3.01
#